data_c2e518d10b7edc1cb691dedd1e773c83
#
_entry.id   c2e518d10b7edc1cb691dedd1e773c83
#
_cell.length_a   1.000
_cell.length_b   1.000
_cell.length_c   1.000
_cell.angle_alpha   90.00
_cell.angle_beta   90.00
_cell.angle_gamma   90.00
#
_symmetry.space_group_name_H-M   'P 1'
#
loop_
_entity.id
_entity.type
_entity.pdbx_description
1 polymer ?
#
loop_
_entity_poly.entity_id
_entity_poly.type
_entity_poly.pdbx_seq_one_letter_code
_entity_poly.pdbx_strand_id
1 'polypeptide(L)'
;MSERPLIDIEDGTEFDEALVISCFPSEGFVSSIVAHFLVDKLGLELVGGIRHSGLPPVCLVQDGSPLPPIRLYSGVPICNVDKCDKVVLIASEIQISPELKLPITSEVLDWMANSGAGMSIMIDSYAHGEGQKHSIFDEDKSPDTVVGIGSTEKSREMLEEIGATLLKQGVVGGMTGVMLGESRRRKMESLAIIAESGGEFSGGGIPDARAAARIIECLDGLLPAV
;
A
#
# COMPACT_ATOMS: atom_id res chain seq x y z
N MET A 1 -20.02 11.14 -18.92
CA MET A 1 -18.98 11.60 -17.99
C MET A 1 -18.80 10.49 -16.97
N SER A 2 -17.60 9.95 -16.82
CA SER A 2 -17.30 8.97 -15.77
C SER A 2 -17.46 9.69 -14.42
N GLU A 3 -18.17 9.06 -13.50
CA GLU A 3 -18.27 9.53 -12.12
C GLU A 3 -16.87 9.58 -11.50
N ARG A 4 -16.57 10.61 -10.71
CA ARG A 4 -15.29 10.71 -9.99
C ARG A 4 -15.38 9.90 -8.69
N PRO A 5 -14.36 9.12 -8.30
CA PRO A 5 -14.31 8.54 -6.97
C PRO A 5 -14.43 9.62 -5.90
N LEU A 6 -15.03 9.29 -4.77
CA LEU A 6 -15.17 10.18 -3.63
C LEU A 6 -14.53 9.54 -2.41
N ILE A 7 -13.59 10.26 -1.81
CA ILE A 7 -13.10 9.95 -0.46
C ILE A 7 -14.08 10.59 0.53
N ASP A 8 -14.73 9.74 1.32
CA ASP A 8 -15.70 10.12 2.34
C ASP A 8 -15.08 9.87 3.71
N ILE A 9 -14.91 10.92 4.49
CA ILE A 9 -14.18 10.88 5.77
C ILE A 9 -15.04 11.56 6.82
N GLU A 10 -14.99 11.07 8.05
CA GLU A 10 -15.67 11.64 9.20
C GLU A 10 -15.24 13.09 9.46
N ASP A 11 -16.22 13.97 9.74
CA ASP A 11 -16.00 15.39 9.96
C ASP A 11 -15.01 15.65 11.09
N GLY A 12 -14.11 16.61 10.88
CA GLY A 12 -13.12 17.05 11.88
C GLY A 12 -11.84 16.22 11.93
N THR A 13 -11.66 15.25 11.05
CA THR A 13 -10.41 14.50 10.93
C THR A 13 -9.38 15.31 10.15
N GLU A 14 -8.26 15.66 10.77
CA GLU A 14 -7.13 16.36 10.13
C GLU A 14 -6.06 15.36 9.73
N PHE A 15 -5.39 15.61 8.60
CA PHE A 15 -4.37 14.72 8.02
C PHE A 15 -3.08 15.44 7.64
N ASP A 16 -2.87 16.66 8.16
CA ASP A 16 -1.63 17.38 7.92
C ASP A 16 -0.43 16.54 8.39
N GLU A 17 0.61 16.51 7.58
CA GLU A 17 1.82 15.71 7.81
C GLU A 17 1.57 14.19 8.03
N ALA A 18 0.43 13.66 7.57
CA ALA A 18 0.13 12.25 7.70
C ALA A 18 0.97 11.37 6.76
N LEU A 19 1.42 10.22 7.27
CA LEU A 19 1.95 9.12 6.47
C LEU A 19 0.79 8.27 5.96
N VAL A 20 0.65 8.14 4.65
CA VAL A 20 -0.41 7.34 4.01
C VAL A 20 0.13 5.98 3.59
N ILE A 21 -0.41 4.89 4.14
CA ILE A 21 -0.06 3.53 3.76
C ILE A 21 -1.20 2.94 2.94
N SER A 22 -0.91 2.41 1.76
CA SER A 22 -1.90 1.83 0.86
C SER A 22 -1.68 0.33 0.70
N CYS A 23 -2.69 -0.45 1.05
CA CYS A 23 -2.74 -1.91 1.01
C CYS A 23 -3.90 -2.35 0.11
N PHE A 24 -3.65 -2.50 -1.18
CA PHE A 24 -4.58 -3.07 -2.15
C PHE A 24 -4.26 -4.55 -2.38
N PRO A 25 -5.20 -5.34 -2.94
CA PRO A 25 -5.00 -6.77 -3.13
C PRO A 25 -3.70 -7.11 -3.86
N SER A 26 -2.92 -8.00 -3.28
CA SER A 26 -1.64 -8.47 -3.79
C SER A 26 -1.55 -10.00 -3.72
N GLU A 27 -0.53 -10.59 -4.34
CA GLU A 27 -0.30 -12.04 -4.29
C GLU A 27 -0.13 -12.53 -2.84
N GLY A 28 -0.62 -13.73 -2.55
CA GLY A 28 -0.55 -14.33 -1.21
C GLY A 28 -1.24 -13.51 -0.12
N PHE A 29 -2.16 -12.60 -0.47
CA PHE A 29 -2.84 -11.69 0.47
C PHE A 29 -1.89 -10.87 1.35
N VAL A 30 -0.64 -10.68 0.93
CA VAL A 30 0.42 -10.05 1.73
C VAL A 30 -0.01 -8.65 2.18
N SER A 31 -0.51 -7.81 1.27
CA SER A 31 -0.96 -6.45 1.61
C SER A 31 -2.12 -6.46 2.61
N SER A 32 -3.05 -7.42 2.48
CA SER A 32 -4.18 -7.54 3.42
C SER A 32 -3.71 -7.97 4.81
N ILE A 33 -2.76 -8.92 4.89
CA ILE A 33 -2.18 -9.36 6.18
C ILE A 33 -1.48 -8.18 6.85
N VAL A 34 -0.65 -7.44 6.11
CA VAL A 34 0.04 -6.25 6.62
C VAL A 34 -0.96 -5.19 7.07
N ALA A 35 -2.01 -4.93 6.29
CA ALA A 35 -3.04 -3.94 6.63
C ALA A 35 -3.73 -4.27 7.96
N HIS A 36 -4.22 -5.50 8.11
CA HIS A 36 -4.90 -5.92 9.35
C HIS A 36 -3.95 -5.91 10.54
N PHE A 37 -2.71 -6.33 10.36
CA PHE A 37 -1.68 -6.26 11.40
C PHE A 37 -1.45 -4.80 11.85
N LEU A 38 -1.28 -3.86 10.91
CA LEU A 38 -1.05 -2.45 11.22
C LEU A 38 -2.26 -1.81 11.92
N VAL A 39 -3.48 -2.11 11.47
CA VAL A 39 -4.71 -1.60 12.12
C VAL A 39 -4.75 -2.03 13.57
N ASP A 40 -4.54 -3.31 13.86
CA ASP A 40 -4.56 -3.84 15.22
C ASP A 40 -3.39 -3.31 16.07
N LYS A 41 -2.18 -3.44 15.54
CA LYS A 41 -0.94 -3.12 16.26
C LYS A 41 -0.79 -1.63 16.58
N LEU A 42 -1.17 -0.76 15.66
CA LEU A 42 -1.09 0.69 15.82
C LEU A 42 -2.38 1.30 16.39
N GLY A 43 -3.41 0.48 16.65
CA GLY A 43 -4.69 0.94 17.16
C GLY A 43 -5.38 1.95 16.23
N LEU A 44 -5.33 1.70 14.92
CA LEU A 44 -5.94 2.60 13.95
C LEU A 44 -7.47 2.42 13.96
N GLU A 45 -8.19 3.54 13.95
CA GLU A 45 -9.66 3.57 13.92
C GLU A 45 -10.17 3.83 12.49
N LEU A 46 -11.32 3.26 12.15
CA LEU A 46 -11.98 3.52 10.87
C LEU A 46 -12.45 4.98 10.83
N VAL A 47 -12.01 5.74 9.84
CA VAL A 47 -12.37 7.16 9.68
C VAL A 47 -13.08 7.46 8.36
N GLY A 48 -13.24 6.47 7.49
CA GLY A 48 -13.92 6.69 6.20
C GLY A 48 -13.68 5.61 5.17
N GLY A 49 -13.96 5.95 3.91
CA GLY A 49 -13.77 5.04 2.79
C GLY A 49 -13.78 5.73 1.43
N ILE A 50 -13.50 4.96 0.38
CA ILE A 50 -13.58 5.43 -1.00
C ILE A 50 -14.81 4.82 -1.66
N ARG A 51 -15.64 5.67 -2.27
CA ARG A 51 -16.86 5.27 -2.97
C ARG A 51 -16.76 5.57 -4.46
N HIS A 52 -17.27 4.65 -5.27
CA HIS A 52 -17.46 4.83 -6.71
C HIS A 52 -18.49 3.81 -7.22
N SER A 53 -19.34 4.22 -8.16
CA SER A 53 -20.40 3.34 -8.70
C SER A 53 -19.88 2.10 -9.44
N GLY A 54 -18.65 2.14 -9.92
CA GLY A 54 -18.00 1.00 -10.59
C GLY A 54 -17.29 0.04 -9.64
N LEU A 55 -17.27 0.27 -8.33
CA LEU A 55 -16.78 -0.69 -7.36
C LEU A 55 -17.77 -1.87 -7.23
N PRO A 56 -17.29 -3.08 -6.95
CA PRO A 56 -18.17 -4.21 -6.68
C PRO A 56 -19.18 -3.89 -5.55
N PRO A 57 -20.46 -4.27 -5.69
CA PRO A 57 -21.50 -4.00 -4.71
C PRO A 57 -21.42 -4.97 -3.52
N VAL A 58 -20.37 -4.85 -2.72
CA VAL A 58 -20.06 -5.71 -1.58
C VAL A 58 -19.71 -4.87 -0.35
N CYS A 59 -19.84 -5.44 0.83
CA CYS A 59 -19.24 -4.93 2.05
C CYS A 59 -18.33 -6.00 2.67
N LEU A 60 -17.33 -5.57 3.40
CA LEU A 60 -16.60 -6.43 4.31
C LEU A 60 -17.38 -6.49 5.64
N VAL A 61 -17.38 -7.63 6.30
CA VAL A 61 -17.95 -7.74 7.67
C VAL A 61 -16.80 -8.03 8.63
N GLN A 62 -16.64 -7.17 9.63
CA GLN A 62 -15.67 -7.32 10.71
C GLN A 62 -16.40 -7.14 12.05
N ASP A 63 -16.29 -8.12 12.93
CA ASP A 63 -16.97 -8.15 14.23
C ASP A 63 -18.48 -7.86 14.15
N GLY A 64 -19.12 -8.36 13.09
CA GLY A 64 -20.54 -8.17 12.83
C GLY A 64 -20.91 -6.81 12.22
N SER A 65 -19.94 -5.90 12.05
CA SER A 65 -20.15 -4.56 11.47
C SER A 65 -19.85 -4.56 9.97
N PRO A 66 -20.74 -4.00 9.12
CA PRO A 66 -20.50 -3.86 7.70
C PRO A 66 -19.58 -2.68 7.42
N LEU A 67 -18.51 -2.92 6.66
CA LEU A 67 -17.51 -1.93 6.29
C LEU A 67 -17.47 -1.72 4.77
N PRO A 68 -17.12 -0.51 4.29
CA PRO A 68 -17.00 -0.25 2.86
C PRO A 68 -15.84 -1.06 2.24
N PRO A 69 -15.89 -1.30 0.92
CA PRO A 69 -14.90 -2.11 0.22
C PRO A 69 -13.49 -1.51 0.20
N ILE A 70 -13.37 -0.20 0.21
CA ILE A 70 -12.09 0.50 0.39
C ILE A 70 -12.24 1.38 1.62
N ARG A 71 -11.42 1.10 2.63
CA ARG A 71 -11.51 1.71 3.96
C ARG A 71 -10.31 2.60 4.23
N LEU A 72 -10.55 3.66 4.99
CA LEU A 72 -9.51 4.52 5.56
C LEU A 72 -9.53 4.36 7.08
N TYR A 73 -8.37 4.00 7.62
CA TYR A 73 -8.13 3.96 9.05
C TYR A 73 -7.12 5.04 9.40
N SER A 74 -7.19 5.61 10.61
CA SER A 74 -6.24 6.62 11.05
C SER A 74 -5.92 6.48 12.54
N GLY A 75 -4.69 6.89 12.91
CA GLY A 75 -4.22 6.92 14.28
C GLY A 75 -2.93 7.73 14.43
N VAL A 76 -2.45 7.85 15.66
CA VAL A 76 -1.25 8.63 16.03
C VAL A 76 -0.21 7.67 16.63
N PRO A 77 0.43 6.81 15.84
CA PRO A 77 1.49 5.92 16.32
C PRO A 77 2.81 6.68 16.47
N ILE A 78 3.79 6.03 17.10
CA ILE A 78 5.18 6.49 17.07
C ILE A 78 5.72 6.29 15.64
N CYS A 79 6.36 7.32 15.09
CA CYS A 79 6.87 7.32 13.73
C CYS A 79 8.30 7.87 13.69
N ASN A 80 9.19 7.24 12.92
CA ASN A 80 10.57 7.69 12.70
C ASN A 80 10.74 8.51 11.42
N VAL A 81 9.65 8.74 10.69
CA VAL A 81 9.66 9.56 9.47
C VAL A 81 9.48 11.03 9.85
N ASP A 82 10.27 11.91 9.24
CA ASP A 82 10.08 13.35 9.37
C ASP A 82 8.66 13.73 8.94
N LYS A 83 7.96 14.50 9.75
CA LYS A 83 6.60 14.93 9.47
C LYS A 83 5.62 13.76 9.36
N CYS A 84 5.57 12.95 10.39
CA CYS A 84 4.64 11.85 10.51
C CYS A 84 3.93 11.93 11.87
N ASP A 85 3.04 12.90 12.00
CA ASP A 85 2.24 13.09 13.20
C ASP A 85 1.06 12.12 13.25
N LYS A 86 0.72 11.54 12.11
CA LYS A 86 -0.44 10.64 11.95
C LYS A 86 -0.16 9.58 10.88
N VAL A 87 -0.75 8.42 11.04
CA VAL A 87 -0.82 7.39 10.00
C VAL A 87 -2.23 7.29 9.47
N VAL A 88 -2.36 7.21 8.16
CA VAL A 88 -3.60 6.85 7.45
C VAL A 88 -3.34 5.58 6.67
N LEU A 89 -4.14 4.55 6.93
CA LEU A 89 -4.07 3.29 6.20
C LEU A 89 -5.27 3.15 5.28
N ILE A 90 -5.01 2.99 3.98
CA ILE A 90 -6.03 2.68 2.96
C ILE A 90 -5.97 1.19 2.69
N ALA A 91 -7.04 0.47 3.00
CA ALA A 91 -7.12 -0.99 2.85
C ALA A 91 -8.28 -1.43 1.95
N SER A 92 -8.02 -2.45 1.14
CA SER A 92 -9.05 -3.13 0.36
C SER A 92 -8.64 -4.59 0.12
N GLU A 93 -9.58 -5.51 0.23
CA GLU A 93 -9.42 -6.92 -0.16
C GLU A 93 -10.03 -7.21 -1.52
N ILE A 94 -10.66 -6.21 -2.16
CA ILE A 94 -11.31 -6.37 -3.45
C ILE A 94 -10.41 -5.92 -4.58
N GLN A 95 -10.35 -6.72 -5.63
CA GLN A 95 -9.64 -6.36 -6.85
C GLN A 95 -10.27 -5.12 -7.49
N ILE A 96 -9.48 -4.09 -7.68
CA ILE A 96 -9.87 -2.86 -8.38
C ILE A 96 -9.77 -3.12 -9.88
N SER A 97 -10.87 -2.89 -10.59
CA SER A 97 -10.90 -3.06 -12.05
C SER A 97 -9.91 -2.08 -12.73
N PRO A 98 -9.32 -2.48 -13.87
CA PRO A 98 -8.27 -1.68 -14.53
C PRO A 98 -8.68 -0.23 -14.79
N GLU A 99 -9.95 -0.01 -15.18
CA GLU A 99 -10.50 1.30 -15.48
C GLU A 99 -10.65 2.23 -14.27
N LEU A 100 -10.70 1.67 -13.05
CA LEU A 100 -10.81 2.44 -11.81
C LEU A 100 -9.47 2.74 -11.14
N LYS A 101 -8.39 2.04 -11.52
CA LYS A 101 -7.09 2.21 -10.86
C LYS A 101 -6.58 3.64 -10.93
N LEU A 102 -6.59 4.24 -12.12
CA LEU A 102 -6.14 5.63 -12.29
C LEU A 102 -7.10 6.66 -11.65
N PRO A 103 -8.44 6.56 -11.80
CA PRO A 103 -9.36 7.45 -11.09
C PRO A 103 -9.19 7.41 -9.57
N ILE A 104 -9.14 6.22 -8.96
CA ILE A 104 -8.95 6.08 -7.50
C ILE A 104 -7.59 6.63 -7.07
N THR A 105 -6.52 6.31 -7.80
CA THR A 105 -5.18 6.87 -7.53
C THR A 105 -5.20 8.40 -7.58
N SER A 106 -5.82 8.97 -8.60
CA SER A 106 -5.89 10.43 -8.75
C SER A 106 -6.63 11.08 -7.59
N GLU A 107 -7.74 10.48 -7.17
CA GLU A 107 -8.51 10.97 -6.01
C GLU A 107 -7.70 10.91 -4.71
N VAL A 108 -7.00 9.79 -4.46
CA VAL A 108 -6.14 9.63 -3.28
C VAL A 108 -5.02 10.69 -3.28
N LEU A 109 -4.32 10.87 -4.39
CA LEU A 109 -3.23 11.84 -4.48
C LEU A 109 -3.73 13.31 -4.43
N ASP A 110 -4.91 13.59 -5.00
CA ASP A 110 -5.55 14.91 -4.88
C ASP A 110 -5.94 15.18 -3.42
N TRP A 111 -6.52 14.18 -2.74
CA TRP A 111 -6.84 14.27 -1.32
C TRP A 111 -5.59 14.49 -0.47
N MET A 112 -4.52 13.72 -0.68
CA MET A 112 -3.25 13.91 0.03
C MET A 112 -2.72 15.34 -0.14
N ALA A 113 -2.70 15.85 -1.38
CA ALA A 113 -2.23 17.20 -1.66
C ALA A 113 -3.07 18.28 -0.98
N ASN A 114 -4.40 18.07 -0.87
CA ASN A 114 -5.32 19.03 -0.27
C ASN A 114 -5.35 18.97 1.27
N SER A 115 -5.08 17.81 1.85
CA SER A 115 -5.09 17.58 3.30
C SER A 115 -3.73 17.81 3.97
N GLY A 116 -2.67 18.08 3.19
CA GLY A 116 -1.32 18.26 3.73
C GLY A 116 -0.61 16.96 4.07
N ALA A 117 -1.14 15.80 3.67
CA ALA A 117 -0.48 14.51 3.89
C ALA A 117 0.91 14.48 3.22
N GLY A 118 1.94 14.07 3.96
CA GLY A 118 3.33 14.26 3.56
C GLY A 118 3.83 13.24 2.55
N MET A 119 3.62 11.96 2.79
CA MET A 119 4.22 10.85 2.03
C MET A 119 3.29 9.66 1.91
N SER A 120 3.48 8.83 0.88
CA SER A 120 2.77 7.56 0.76
C SER A 120 3.68 6.35 0.64
N ILE A 121 3.27 5.25 1.28
CA ILE A 121 3.89 3.92 1.18
C ILE A 121 2.87 2.97 0.57
N MET A 122 3.24 2.27 -0.51
CA MET A 122 2.45 1.19 -1.07
C MET A 122 3.03 -0.15 -0.63
N ILE A 123 2.18 -1.01 -0.11
CA ILE A 123 2.53 -2.39 0.25
C ILE A 123 2.01 -3.32 -0.83
N ASP A 124 2.91 -4.15 -1.38
CA ASP A 124 2.57 -5.07 -2.46
C ASP A 124 3.37 -6.37 -2.39
N SER A 125 3.02 -7.33 -3.24
CA SER A 125 3.77 -8.56 -3.43
C SER A 125 3.60 -9.08 -4.85
N TYR A 126 4.55 -9.89 -5.28
CA TYR A 126 4.53 -10.57 -6.57
C TYR A 126 4.76 -12.08 -6.38
N ALA A 127 4.16 -12.88 -7.28
CA ALA A 127 4.39 -14.31 -7.31
C ALA A 127 5.59 -14.64 -8.20
N HIS A 128 6.43 -15.55 -7.75
CA HIS A 128 7.45 -16.17 -8.61
C HIS A 128 6.77 -17.25 -9.44
N GLY A 129 6.59 -17.04 -10.75
CA GLY A 129 5.98 -18.02 -11.66
C GLY A 129 6.96 -19.07 -12.14
N GLU A 130 6.62 -20.35 -12.06
CA GLU A 130 7.28 -21.41 -12.84
C GLU A 130 7.18 -21.07 -14.34
N GLY A 131 8.27 -20.70 -14.96
CA GLY A 131 8.36 -20.39 -16.40
C GLY A 131 8.75 -18.97 -16.76
N GLN A 132 8.71 -18.03 -15.86
CA GLN A 132 9.36 -16.74 -16.02
C GLN A 132 10.83 -16.83 -15.57
N LYS A 133 11.66 -17.50 -16.42
CA LYS A 133 13.12 -17.54 -16.25
C LYS A 133 13.80 -16.18 -16.39
N HIS A 134 13.03 -15.13 -16.57
CA HIS A 134 13.47 -13.75 -16.56
C HIS A 134 12.56 -13.00 -15.60
N SER A 135 12.82 -13.17 -14.29
CA SER A 135 12.35 -12.21 -13.31
C SER A 135 12.80 -10.83 -13.79
N ILE A 136 11.87 -9.89 -13.86
CA ILE A 136 12.23 -8.47 -14.01
C ILE A 136 13.07 -7.99 -12.80
N PHE A 137 13.22 -8.84 -11.81
CA PHE A 137 14.07 -8.71 -10.65
C PHE A 137 15.31 -9.58 -10.86
N ASP A 138 16.51 -9.01 -10.76
CA ASP A 138 17.80 -9.65 -11.00
C ASP A 138 17.91 -11.07 -10.42
N GLU A 139 18.54 -11.98 -11.19
CA GLU A 139 18.67 -13.41 -10.92
C GLU A 139 19.46 -13.74 -9.61
N ASP A 140 20.14 -12.77 -9.02
CA ASP A 140 21.00 -12.92 -7.84
C ASP A 140 20.33 -12.60 -6.50
N LYS A 141 19.01 -12.34 -6.47
CA LYS A 141 18.33 -11.99 -5.21
C LYS A 141 17.84 -13.21 -4.46
N SER A 142 18.14 -13.24 -3.15
CA SER A 142 17.55 -14.21 -2.23
C SER A 142 16.01 -14.08 -2.25
N PRO A 143 15.26 -15.20 -2.19
CA PRO A 143 13.80 -15.16 -2.07
C PRO A 143 13.30 -14.41 -0.82
N ASP A 144 14.20 -14.11 0.12
CA ASP A 144 13.89 -13.33 1.32
C ASP A 144 14.08 -11.82 1.14
N THR A 145 14.41 -11.35 -0.06
CA THR A 145 14.67 -9.94 -0.32
C THR A 145 13.38 -9.13 -0.47
N VAL A 146 13.26 -8.06 0.30
CA VAL A 146 12.24 -7.03 0.10
C VAL A 146 12.74 -6.03 -0.93
N VAL A 147 11.92 -5.74 -1.93
CA VAL A 147 12.25 -4.82 -3.03
C VAL A 147 11.59 -3.48 -2.80
N GLY A 148 12.34 -2.40 -3.00
CA GLY A 148 11.90 -1.03 -2.84
C GLY A 148 11.89 -0.24 -4.14
N ILE A 149 10.90 0.67 -4.29
CA ILE A 149 10.80 1.60 -5.41
C ILE A 149 10.42 2.96 -4.86
N GLY A 150 11.21 4.00 -5.13
CA GLY A 150 10.96 5.36 -4.67
C GLY A 150 10.69 6.35 -5.80
N SER A 151 9.68 7.20 -5.66
CA SER A 151 9.32 8.25 -6.64
C SER A 151 10.32 9.40 -6.65
N THR A 152 11.01 9.65 -5.55
CA THR A 152 12.02 10.71 -5.36
C THR A 152 13.36 10.13 -4.94
N GLU A 153 14.42 10.95 -4.90
CA GLU A 153 15.72 10.53 -4.37
C GLU A 153 15.62 10.22 -2.86
N LYS A 154 14.99 11.11 -2.10
CA LYS A 154 14.75 10.94 -0.67
C LYS A 154 14.00 9.64 -0.35
N SER A 155 12.95 9.30 -1.11
CA SER A 155 12.23 8.03 -0.90
C SER A 155 13.06 6.79 -1.25
N ARG A 156 14.06 6.90 -2.14
CA ARG A 156 15.00 5.79 -2.42
C ARG A 156 16.04 5.64 -1.30
N GLU A 157 16.59 6.74 -0.79
CA GLU A 157 17.51 6.74 0.36
C GLU A 157 16.82 6.11 1.59
N MET A 158 15.59 6.51 1.87
CA MET A 158 14.77 5.93 2.95
C MET A 158 14.57 4.41 2.79
N LEU A 159 14.35 3.91 1.57
CA LEU A 159 14.24 2.48 1.30
C LEU A 159 15.53 1.73 1.60
N GLU A 160 16.69 2.31 1.27
CA GLU A 160 18.00 1.73 1.59
C GLU A 160 18.25 1.69 3.10
N GLU A 161 17.87 2.75 3.82
CA GLU A 161 18.00 2.84 5.29
C GLU A 161 17.18 1.75 6.01
N ILE A 162 16.00 1.40 5.52
CA ILE A 162 15.17 0.32 6.07
C ILE A 162 15.52 -1.07 5.52
N GLY A 163 16.61 -1.20 4.76
CA GLY A 163 17.12 -2.47 4.26
C GLY A 163 16.41 -3.02 3.02
N ALA A 164 15.56 -2.24 2.34
CA ALA A 164 14.95 -2.66 1.09
C ALA A 164 15.95 -2.56 -0.08
N THR A 165 15.96 -3.56 -0.97
CA THR A 165 16.79 -3.54 -2.16
C THR A 165 16.10 -2.76 -3.27
N LEU A 166 16.73 -1.70 -3.79
CA LEU A 166 16.14 -0.90 -4.86
C LEU A 166 15.97 -1.69 -6.16
N LEU A 167 14.76 -1.66 -6.73
CA LEU A 167 14.49 -2.15 -8.08
C LEU A 167 15.10 -1.18 -9.11
N LYS A 168 16.16 -1.63 -9.79
CA LYS A 168 16.85 -0.79 -10.78
C LYS A 168 16.10 -0.70 -12.10
N GLN A 169 15.47 -1.79 -12.53
CA GLN A 169 14.73 -1.87 -13.78
C GLN A 169 13.61 -2.91 -13.67
N GLY A 170 12.44 -2.61 -14.20
CA GLY A 170 11.30 -3.53 -14.20
C GLY A 170 9.98 -2.86 -14.54
N VAL A 171 8.91 -3.66 -14.52
CA VAL A 171 7.54 -3.21 -14.71
C VAL A 171 6.75 -3.56 -13.45
N VAL A 172 6.13 -2.57 -12.84
CA VAL A 172 5.23 -2.75 -11.70
C VAL A 172 3.81 -2.43 -12.14
N GLY A 173 2.92 -3.38 -11.95
CA GLY A 173 1.51 -3.26 -12.32
C GLY A 173 0.62 -2.87 -11.14
N GLY A 174 -0.68 -3.10 -11.30
CA GLY A 174 -1.65 -2.94 -10.23
C GLY A 174 -1.86 -1.49 -9.79
N MET A 175 -2.41 -1.33 -8.60
CA MET A 175 -2.57 -0.03 -7.95
C MET A 175 -1.21 0.60 -7.64
N THR A 176 -0.26 -0.20 -7.16
CA THR A 176 1.10 0.21 -6.83
C THR A 176 1.80 0.89 -7.99
N GLY A 177 1.78 0.27 -9.18
CA GLY A 177 2.40 0.84 -10.37
C GLY A 177 1.78 2.17 -10.80
N VAL A 178 0.44 2.28 -10.75
CA VAL A 178 -0.27 3.51 -11.08
C VAL A 178 0.03 4.60 -10.05
N MET A 179 0.01 4.28 -8.76
CA MET A 179 0.31 5.24 -7.68
C MET A 179 1.74 5.77 -7.76
N LEU A 180 2.74 4.90 -7.97
CA LEU A 180 4.14 5.33 -8.14
C LEU A 180 4.32 6.24 -9.36
N GLY A 181 3.74 5.86 -10.51
CA GLY A 181 3.84 6.64 -11.74
C GLY A 181 3.22 8.03 -11.60
N GLU A 182 2.01 8.11 -11.03
CA GLU A 182 1.31 9.37 -10.78
C GLU A 182 2.01 10.22 -9.72
N SER A 183 2.48 9.62 -8.63
CA SER A 183 3.27 10.33 -7.61
C SER A 183 4.54 10.94 -8.21
N ARG A 184 5.27 10.19 -9.02
CA ARG A 184 6.45 10.70 -9.74
C ARG A 184 6.11 11.87 -10.64
N ARG A 185 5.02 11.78 -11.41
CA ARG A 185 4.55 12.84 -12.30
C ARG A 185 4.17 14.11 -11.53
N ARG A 186 3.55 13.95 -10.36
CA ARG A 186 3.11 15.04 -9.48
C ARG A 186 4.22 15.56 -8.56
N LYS A 187 5.40 14.94 -8.56
CA LYS A 187 6.53 15.23 -7.66
C LYS A 187 6.17 15.03 -6.18
N MET A 188 5.27 14.10 -5.90
CA MET A 188 4.90 13.70 -4.55
C MET A 188 5.86 12.63 -4.04
N GLU A 189 6.17 12.66 -2.76
CA GLU A 189 7.02 11.69 -2.11
C GLU A 189 6.24 10.39 -1.87
N SER A 190 6.69 9.32 -2.51
CA SER A 190 6.02 8.02 -2.44
C SER A 190 7.03 6.89 -2.61
N LEU A 191 6.82 5.80 -1.90
CA LEU A 191 7.61 4.58 -2.06
C LEU A 191 6.73 3.33 -2.04
N ALA A 192 7.23 2.24 -2.61
CA ALA A 192 6.62 0.92 -2.50
C ALA A 192 7.60 -0.06 -1.86
N ILE A 193 7.07 -0.92 -1.01
CA ILE A 193 7.75 -2.04 -0.37
C ILE A 193 7.06 -3.31 -0.87
N ILE A 194 7.81 -4.15 -1.56
CA ILE A 194 7.29 -5.29 -2.29
C ILE A 194 8.04 -6.55 -1.87
N ALA A 195 7.32 -7.59 -1.46
CA ALA A 195 7.90 -8.89 -1.12
C ALA A 195 7.56 -9.95 -2.19
N GLU A 196 8.47 -10.90 -2.37
CA GLU A 196 8.17 -12.10 -3.11
C GLU A 196 7.26 -13.01 -2.29
N SER A 197 6.13 -13.42 -2.87
CA SER A 197 5.23 -14.41 -2.29
C SER A 197 5.59 -15.80 -2.80
N GLY A 198 5.77 -16.75 -1.90
CA GLY A 198 6.28 -18.09 -2.19
C GLY A 198 5.41 -18.88 -3.17
N GLY A 199 5.97 -19.13 -4.34
CA GLY A 199 5.29 -19.52 -5.55
C GLY A 199 5.10 -21.01 -5.82
N GLU A 200 5.16 -21.93 -4.87
CA GLU A 200 4.85 -23.34 -5.21
C GLU A 200 3.36 -23.61 -5.45
N PHE A 201 2.48 -22.67 -5.14
CA PHE A 201 1.04 -22.76 -5.37
C PHE A 201 0.43 -21.46 -5.91
N SER A 202 1.03 -20.91 -6.95
CA SER A 202 0.54 -19.67 -7.63
C SER A 202 -0.80 -19.86 -8.37
N GLY A 203 -1.74 -20.50 -7.71
CA GLY A 203 -3.13 -20.65 -8.16
C GLY A 203 -4.10 -19.78 -7.37
N GLY A 204 -3.65 -18.71 -6.76
CA GLY A 204 -4.47 -17.73 -6.05
C GLY A 204 -5.18 -18.28 -4.81
N GLY A 205 -4.83 -17.83 -3.64
CA GLY A 205 -5.65 -18.07 -2.46
C GLY A 205 -4.98 -18.61 -1.20
N ILE A 206 -3.67 -18.85 -1.20
CA ILE A 206 -2.96 -19.24 0.03
C ILE A 206 -2.28 -18.01 0.63
N PRO A 207 -2.62 -17.62 1.87
CA PRO A 207 -1.97 -16.49 2.55
C PRO A 207 -0.47 -16.74 2.77
N ASP A 208 0.37 -15.77 2.44
CA ASP A 208 1.81 -15.81 2.68
C ASP A 208 2.21 -14.92 3.85
N ALA A 209 2.12 -15.48 5.06
CA ALA A 209 2.49 -14.77 6.28
C ALA A 209 4.00 -14.48 6.38
N ARG A 210 4.86 -15.24 5.67
CA ARG A 210 6.31 -14.97 5.68
C ARG A 210 6.64 -13.73 4.86
N ALA A 211 6.05 -13.60 3.69
CA ALA A 211 6.21 -12.41 2.87
C ALA A 211 5.67 -11.16 3.60
N ALA A 212 4.52 -11.29 4.27
CA ALA A 212 3.98 -10.21 5.10
C ALA A 212 4.90 -9.85 6.27
N ALA A 213 5.46 -10.82 6.98
CA ALA A 213 6.40 -10.58 8.08
C ALA A 213 7.64 -9.80 7.62
N ARG A 214 8.22 -10.14 6.47
CA ARG A 214 9.37 -9.40 5.91
C ARG A 214 9.05 -7.93 5.62
N ILE A 215 7.85 -7.64 5.12
CA ILE A 215 7.41 -6.25 4.92
C ILE A 215 7.24 -5.54 6.26
N ILE A 216 6.65 -6.20 7.25
CA ILE A 216 6.45 -5.66 8.59
C ILE A 216 7.81 -5.36 9.25
N GLU A 217 8.77 -6.28 9.18
CA GLU A 217 10.14 -6.06 9.67
C GLU A 217 10.83 -4.86 8.98
N CYS A 218 10.59 -4.69 7.68
CA CYS A 218 11.10 -3.54 6.94
C CYS A 218 10.43 -2.23 7.39
N LEU A 219 9.13 -2.26 7.68
CA LEU A 219 8.36 -1.11 8.16
C LEU A 219 8.75 -0.68 9.59
N ASP A 220 9.27 -1.58 10.43
CA ASP A 220 9.69 -1.25 11.81
C ASP A 220 10.72 -0.11 11.84
N GLY A 221 11.55 0.02 10.81
CA GLY A 221 12.47 1.14 10.66
C GLY A 221 11.77 2.51 10.53
N LEU A 222 10.56 2.55 9.98
CA LEU A 222 9.75 3.75 9.78
C LEU A 222 8.71 3.95 10.89
N LEU A 223 8.13 2.87 11.36
CA LEU A 223 7.06 2.81 12.36
C LEU A 223 7.50 1.90 13.51
N PRO A 224 8.30 2.38 14.47
CA PRO A 224 8.74 1.58 15.60
C PRO A 224 7.55 1.06 16.41
N ALA A 225 7.60 -0.20 16.81
CA ALA A 225 6.55 -0.96 17.46
C ALA A 225 5.57 -1.68 16.50
N VAL A 226 5.93 -1.80 15.24
CA VAL A 226 5.25 -2.68 14.28
C VAL A 226 5.72 -4.15 14.35
#